data_33d0ff20af314cce9ace7fe3e555018b
#
_entry.id   33d0ff20af314cce9ace7fe3e555018b
#
_cell.length_a   1.000
_cell.length_b   1.000
_cell.length_c   1.000
_cell.angle_alpha   90.00
_cell.angle_beta   90.00
_cell.angle_gamma   90.00
#
_symmetry.space_group_name_H-M   'P 1'
#
loop_
_entity.id
_entity.type
_entity.pdbx_description
1 polymer ?
#
loop_
_entity_poly.entity_id
_entity_poly.type
_entity_poly.pdbx_seq_one_letter_code
_entity_poly.pdbx_strand_id
1 'polypeptide(L)'
;WMWIVAIFGAATSFMECTLAQIYKEKDQDTGEYRGGPAYYIEKTFQHTRARKFMLVYAIIFAVCMVLSGGYFLLGIQANGVADAMRNAWGINVWLSAAVSAVLVGVIIMGGVKRIANFASLVVPFMAIIYILAAVIIMFVNFHHIDDVFALIFRSAFDREAMFSGMLGSAIMWGVKRGIYSNEAGQGTGPQSAAAAEV
;
A
#
# COMPACT_ATOMS: atom_id res chain seq x y z
N TRP A 1 17.78 2.81 -3.47
CA TRP A 1 16.96 2.12 -4.48
C TRP A 1 15.47 2.39 -4.28
N MET A 2 14.97 2.32 -3.06
CA MET A 2 13.56 2.62 -2.77
C MET A 2 13.13 4.02 -3.26
N TRP A 3 13.97 5.05 -3.12
CA TRP A 3 13.68 6.40 -3.60
C TRP A 3 13.52 6.49 -5.12
N ILE A 4 14.38 5.77 -5.86
CA ILE A 4 14.29 5.72 -7.33
C ILE A 4 12.95 5.07 -7.75
N VAL A 5 12.60 3.96 -7.12
CA VAL A 5 11.33 3.27 -7.38
C VAL A 5 10.13 4.13 -6.99
N ALA A 6 10.26 4.96 -5.93
CA ALA A 6 9.19 5.87 -5.53
C ALA A 6 8.82 6.89 -6.62
N ILE A 7 9.81 7.41 -7.35
CA ILE A 7 9.59 8.37 -8.44
C ILE A 7 8.79 7.70 -9.59
N PHE A 8 9.23 6.52 -10.04
CA PHE A 8 8.53 5.78 -11.09
C PHE A 8 7.16 5.28 -10.63
N GLY A 9 7.07 4.78 -9.41
CA GLY A 9 5.83 4.30 -8.83
C GLY A 9 4.79 5.41 -8.66
N ALA A 10 5.20 6.63 -8.30
CA ALA A 10 4.29 7.77 -8.21
C ALA A 10 3.62 8.10 -9.55
N ALA A 11 4.38 8.07 -10.65
CA ALA A 11 3.83 8.28 -12.00
C ALA A 11 2.83 7.19 -12.38
N THR A 12 3.16 5.90 -12.11
CA THR A 12 2.26 4.77 -12.38
C THR A 12 0.98 4.87 -11.55
N SER A 13 1.10 5.12 -10.25
CA SER A 13 -0.04 5.27 -9.36
C SER A 13 -0.96 6.43 -9.75
N PHE A 14 -0.39 7.55 -10.19
CA PHE A 14 -1.16 8.67 -10.72
C PHE A 14 -2.01 8.27 -11.94
N MET A 15 -1.42 7.57 -12.90
CA MET A 15 -2.13 7.09 -14.09
C MET A 15 -3.24 6.11 -13.72
N GLU A 16 -2.99 5.17 -12.84
CA GLU A 16 -3.96 4.19 -12.38
C GLU A 16 -5.15 4.84 -11.67
N CYS A 17 -4.90 5.78 -10.77
CA CYS A 17 -5.94 6.50 -10.06
C CYS A 17 -6.77 7.38 -11.02
N THR A 18 -6.13 8.00 -12.01
CA THR A 18 -6.82 8.78 -13.06
C THR A 18 -7.75 7.89 -13.89
N LEU A 19 -7.25 6.73 -14.34
CA LEU A 19 -8.09 5.77 -15.07
C LEU A 19 -9.27 5.27 -14.22
N ALA A 20 -9.03 5.03 -12.94
CA ALA A 20 -10.07 4.60 -12.02
C ALA A 20 -11.18 5.65 -11.87
N GLN A 21 -10.84 6.94 -11.85
CA GLN A 21 -11.80 8.03 -11.81
C GLN A 21 -12.59 8.17 -13.13
N ILE A 22 -11.94 7.99 -14.28
CA ILE A 22 -12.58 8.10 -15.60
C ILE A 22 -13.60 6.99 -15.83
N TYR A 23 -13.27 5.76 -15.41
CA TYR A 23 -14.07 4.57 -15.69
C TYR A 23 -14.95 4.09 -14.52
N LYS A 24 -15.03 4.85 -13.41
CA LYS A 24 -15.92 4.52 -12.30
C LYS A 24 -17.39 4.55 -12.69
N GLU A 25 -18.19 3.78 -12.00
CA GLU A 25 -19.64 3.72 -12.16
C GLU A 25 -20.32 4.01 -10.83
N LYS A 26 -21.46 4.67 -10.91
CA LYS A 26 -22.31 4.86 -9.74
C LYS A 26 -23.30 3.70 -9.65
N ASP A 27 -23.28 3.00 -8.53
CA ASP A 27 -24.28 1.99 -8.22
C ASP A 27 -25.62 2.67 -7.94
N GLN A 28 -26.65 2.25 -8.65
CA GLN A 28 -27.99 2.83 -8.53
C GLN A 28 -28.71 2.41 -7.22
N ASP A 29 -28.35 1.26 -6.67
CA ASP A 29 -29.00 0.72 -5.48
C ASP A 29 -28.42 1.33 -4.19
N THR A 30 -27.10 1.47 -4.12
CA THR A 30 -26.41 1.98 -2.92
C THR A 30 -26.03 3.45 -3.02
N GLY A 31 -26.01 4.02 -4.23
CA GLY A 31 -25.53 5.37 -4.52
C GLY A 31 -24.01 5.54 -4.39
N GLU A 32 -23.28 4.48 -4.13
CA GLU A 32 -21.83 4.47 -3.99
C GLU A 32 -21.13 4.31 -5.36
N TYR A 33 -19.88 4.79 -5.44
CA TYR A 33 -19.09 4.61 -6.65
C TYR A 33 -18.33 3.29 -6.62
N ARG A 34 -18.30 2.59 -7.76
CA ARG A 34 -17.53 1.37 -7.99
C ARG A 34 -16.56 1.59 -9.14
N GLY A 35 -15.35 1.06 -9.01
CA GLY A 35 -14.34 1.18 -10.05
C GLY A 35 -13.07 0.43 -9.67
N GLY A 36 -11.97 0.80 -10.32
CA GLY A 36 -10.66 0.20 -10.11
C GLY A 36 -10.18 -0.57 -11.33
N PRO A 37 -9.08 -1.35 -11.19
CA PRO A 37 -8.40 -1.94 -12.34
C PRO A 37 -9.28 -2.84 -13.21
N ALA A 38 -10.13 -3.67 -12.63
CA ALA A 38 -11.01 -4.53 -13.41
C ALA A 38 -11.95 -3.73 -14.33
N TYR A 39 -12.48 -2.60 -13.83
CA TYR A 39 -13.40 -1.74 -14.59
C TYR A 39 -12.70 -1.03 -15.75
N TYR A 40 -11.55 -0.40 -15.53
CA TYR A 40 -10.89 0.30 -16.63
C TYR A 40 -10.27 -0.67 -17.64
N ILE A 41 -9.82 -1.86 -17.24
CA ILE A 41 -9.35 -2.89 -18.18
C ILE A 41 -10.51 -3.33 -19.08
N GLU A 42 -11.67 -3.67 -18.52
CA GLU A 42 -12.83 -4.10 -19.29
C GLU A 42 -13.31 -3.02 -20.23
N LYS A 43 -13.54 -1.80 -19.72
CA LYS A 43 -14.16 -0.71 -20.48
C LYS A 43 -13.26 -0.14 -21.58
N THR A 44 -11.95 -0.03 -21.34
CA THR A 44 -11.00 0.47 -22.34
C THR A 44 -11.01 -0.40 -23.60
N PHE A 45 -11.15 -1.72 -23.44
CA PHE A 45 -11.08 -2.67 -24.54
C PHE A 45 -12.46 -3.13 -25.04
N GLN A 46 -13.56 -2.51 -24.59
CA GLN A 46 -14.93 -2.94 -24.88
C GLN A 46 -15.24 -2.96 -26.39
N HIS A 47 -14.66 -2.03 -27.17
CA HIS A 47 -14.87 -1.90 -28.61
C HIS A 47 -13.74 -2.50 -29.46
N THR A 48 -12.82 -3.25 -28.86
CA THR A 48 -11.64 -3.82 -29.53
C THR A 48 -11.82 -5.32 -29.79
N ARG A 49 -11.08 -5.85 -30.78
CA ARG A 49 -11.04 -7.29 -31.02
C ARG A 49 -10.54 -8.10 -29.81
N ALA A 50 -9.75 -7.48 -28.93
CA ALA A 50 -9.22 -8.08 -27.72
C ALA A 50 -10.20 -8.16 -26.54
N ARG A 51 -11.46 -7.72 -26.70
CA ARG A 51 -12.48 -7.64 -25.63
C ARG A 51 -12.57 -8.90 -24.78
N LYS A 52 -12.71 -10.07 -25.43
CA LYS A 52 -12.88 -11.34 -24.70
C LYS A 52 -11.65 -11.69 -23.85
N PHE A 53 -10.46 -11.47 -24.38
CA PHE A 53 -9.22 -11.71 -23.67
C PHE A 53 -9.05 -10.76 -22.49
N MET A 54 -9.34 -9.47 -22.70
CA MET A 54 -9.24 -8.45 -21.66
C MET A 54 -10.30 -8.61 -20.56
N LEU A 55 -11.48 -9.11 -20.88
CA LEU A 55 -12.49 -9.48 -19.88
C LEU A 55 -11.99 -10.60 -18.96
N VAL A 56 -11.40 -11.66 -19.52
CA VAL A 56 -10.80 -12.73 -18.72
C VAL A 56 -9.67 -12.20 -17.85
N TYR A 57 -8.83 -11.35 -18.40
CA TYR A 57 -7.75 -10.70 -17.65
C TYR A 57 -8.29 -9.84 -16.50
N ALA A 58 -9.35 -9.05 -16.72
CA ALA A 58 -10.00 -8.25 -15.69
C ALA A 58 -10.56 -9.11 -14.55
N ILE A 59 -11.18 -10.27 -14.89
CA ILE A 59 -11.70 -11.21 -13.89
C ILE A 59 -10.55 -11.81 -13.07
N ILE A 60 -9.48 -12.28 -13.74
CA ILE A 60 -8.29 -12.80 -13.04
C ILE A 60 -7.71 -11.75 -12.11
N PHE A 61 -7.57 -10.52 -12.58
CA PHE A 61 -7.08 -9.41 -11.76
C PHE A 61 -7.98 -9.18 -10.53
N ALA A 62 -9.31 -9.16 -10.72
CA ALA A 62 -10.25 -9.00 -9.61
C ALA A 62 -10.12 -10.12 -8.56
N VAL A 63 -10.00 -11.38 -9.00
CA VAL A 63 -9.79 -12.52 -8.09
C VAL A 63 -8.46 -12.38 -7.34
N CYS A 64 -7.37 -12.05 -8.06
CA CYS A 64 -6.06 -11.82 -7.43
C CYS A 64 -6.10 -10.67 -6.42
N MET A 65 -6.85 -9.60 -6.69
CA MET A 65 -7.03 -8.48 -5.78
C MET A 65 -7.77 -8.88 -4.50
N VAL A 66 -8.84 -9.67 -4.61
CA VAL A 66 -9.56 -10.19 -3.44
C VAL A 66 -8.65 -11.05 -2.57
N LEU A 67 -7.87 -11.93 -3.19
CA LEU A 67 -6.92 -12.79 -2.47
C LEU A 67 -5.77 -11.98 -1.85
N SER A 68 -5.19 -11.05 -2.61
CA SER A 68 -4.09 -10.21 -2.14
C SER A 68 -4.53 -9.26 -1.03
N GLY A 69 -5.55 -8.45 -1.27
CA GLY A 69 -6.04 -7.44 -0.33
C GLY A 69 -6.78 -8.03 0.85
N GLY A 70 -7.61 -9.06 0.61
CA GLY A 70 -8.45 -9.67 1.64
C GLY A 70 -7.72 -10.66 2.55
N TYR A 71 -6.62 -11.27 2.10
CA TYR A 71 -5.93 -12.29 2.86
C TYR A 71 -4.44 -11.97 3.11
N PHE A 72 -3.66 -11.83 2.05
CA PHE A 72 -2.20 -11.71 2.20
C PHE A 72 -1.75 -10.39 2.83
N LEU A 73 -2.28 -9.26 2.38
CA LEU A 73 -1.89 -7.96 2.90
C LEU A 73 -2.35 -7.76 4.35
N LEU A 74 -3.55 -8.19 4.69
CA LEU A 74 -4.05 -8.14 6.07
C LEU A 74 -3.21 -9.01 7.02
N GLY A 75 -2.76 -10.18 6.57
CA GLY A 75 -1.89 -11.06 7.35
C GLY A 75 -0.55 -10.40 7.71
N ILE A 76 0.06 -9.67 6.79
CA ILE A 76 1.32 -8.95 7.03
C ILE A 76 1.12 -7.86 8.08
N GLN A 77 0.05 -7.08 7.98
CA GLN A 77 -0.26 -6.01 8.93
C GLN A 77 -0.56 -6.56 10.33
N ALA A 78 -1.39 -7.59 10.41
CA ALA A 78 -1.73 -8.24 11.68
C ALA A 78 -0.50 -8.84 12.37
N ASN A 79 0.40 -9.47 11.60
CA ASN A 79 1.66 -9.99 12.13
C ASN A 79 2.57 -8.87 12.65
N GLY A 80 2.67 -7.75 11.91
CA GLY A 80 3.45 -6.58 12.35
C GLY A 80 2.95 -5.99 13.67
N VAL A 81 1.63 -5.88 13.85
CA VAL A 81 1.02 -5.43 15.12
C VAL A 81 1.33 -6.41 16.24
N ALA A 82 1.15 -7.72 16.01
CA ALA A 82 1.40 -8.73 17.02
C ALA A 82 2.88 -8.79 17.46
N ASP A 83 3.81 -8.68 16.50
CA ASP A 83 5.24 -8.62 16.79
C ASP A 83 5.63 -7.35 17.55
N ALA A 84 5.08 -6.20 17.20
CA ALA A 84 5.31 -4.95 17.90
C ALA A 84 4.84 -5.03 19.37
N MET A 85 3.64 -5.56 19.61
CA MET A 85 3.09 -5.75 20.94
C MET A 85 3.91 -6.74 21.79
N ARG A 86 4.36 -7.83 21.17
CA ARG A 86 5.22 -8.80 21.83
C ARG A 86 6.56 -8.19 22.21
N ASN A 87 7.21 -7.45 21.32
CA ASN A 87 8.53 -6.89 21.54
C ASN A 87 8.53 -5.71 22.53
N ALA A 88 7.47 -4.86 22.48
CA ALA A 88 7.37 -3.69 23.36
C ALA A 88 6.89 -4.03 24.77
N TRP A 89 5.92 -4.94 24.91
CA TRP A 89 5.24 -5.20 26.18
C TRP A 89 5.16 -6.68 26.59
N GLY A 90 5.75 -7.59 25.81
CA GLY A 90 5.69 -9.03 26.11
C GLY A 90 4.31 -9.66 25.94
N ILE A 91 3.38 -8.98 25.24
CA ILE A 91 2.00 -9.46 25.07
C ILE A 91 1.98 -10.68 24.17
N ASN A 92 1.16 -11.67 24.53
CA ASN A 92 0.98 -12.87 23.73
C ASN A 92 0.42 -12.54 22.34
N VAL A 93 1.04 -13.09 21.30
CA VAL A 93 0.68 -12.88 19.89
C VAL A 93 -0.80 -13.20 19.62
N TRP A 94 -1.31 -14.28 20.21
CA TRP A 94 -2.71 -14.68 20.04
C TRP A 94 -3.69 -13.68 20.66
N LEU A 95 -3.33 -13.10 21.81
CA LEU A 95 -4.14 -12.05 22.44
C LEU A 95 -4.17 -10.80 21.58
N SER A 96 -3.01 -10.36 21.07
CA SER A 96 -2.91 -9.21 20.15
C SER A 96 -3.71 -9.45 18.88
N ALA A 97 -3.64 -10.65 18.31
CA ALA A 97 -4.40 -11.02 17.11
C ALA A 97 -5.92 -11.01 17.39
N ALA A 98 -6.36 -11.58 18.51
CA ALA A 98 -7.78 -11.61 18.87
C ALA A 98 -8.35 -10.20 19.09
N VAL A 99 -7.64 -9.34 19.83
CA VAL A 99 -8.06 -7.95 20.07
C VAL A 99 -8.12 -7.18 18.75
N SER A 100 -7.10 -7.31 17.90
CA SER A 100 -7.07 -6.66 16.58
C SER A 100 -8.21 -7.14 15.68
N ALA A 101 -8.50 -8.44 15.66
CA ALA A 101 -9.60 -9.00 14.88
C ALA A 101 -10.97 -8.48 15.34
N VAL A 102 -11.19 -8.37 16.65
CA VAL A 102 -12.44 -7.81 17.19
C VAL A 102 -12.57 -6.32 16.83
N LEU A 103 -11.52 -5.52 17.02
CA LEU A 103 -11.54 -4.08 16.71
C LEU A 103 -11.81 -3.84 15.21
N VAL A 104 -11.08 -4.53 14.35
CA VAL A 104 -11.25 -4.43 12.89
C VAL A 104 -12.63 -4.93 12.48
N GLY A 105 -13.09 -6.05 13.05
CA GLY A 105 -14.42 -6.60 12.79
C GLY A 105 -15.54 -5.60 13.10
N VAL A 106 -15.49 -4.95 14.27
CA VAL A 106 -16.48 -3.93 14.67
C VAL A 106 -16.50 -2.74 13.69
N ILE A 107 -15.32 -2.33 13.16
CA ILE A 107 -15.23 -1.22 12.22
C ILE A 107 -15.83 -1.63 10.86
N ILE A 108 -15.45 -2.82 10.35
CA ILE A 108 -15.87 -3.31 9.02
C ILE A 108 -17.38 -3.56 8.97
N MET A 109 -17.99 -4.05 10.05
CA MET A 109 -19.44 -4.28 10.11
C MET A 109 -20.27 -3.04 9.84
N GLY A 110 -19.71 -1.84 9.97
CA GLY A 110 -20.37 -0.57 9.67
C GLY A 110 -20.29 -0.12 8.21
N GLY A 111 -19.70 -0.92 7.33
CA GLY A 111 -19.56 -0.64 5.89
C GLY A 111 -18.50 0.42 5.54
N VAL A 112 -18.42 0.72 4.24
CA VAL A 112 -17.36 1.58 3.67
C VAL A 112 -17.33 2.96 4.30
N LYS A 113 -18.48 3.57 4.53
CA LYS A 113 -18.58 4.91 5.15
C LYS A 113 -18.01 4.95 6.57
N ARG A 114 -18.26 3.90 7.37
CA ARG A 114 -17.71 3.82 8.72
C ARG A 114 -16.20 3.61 8.71
N ILE A 115 -15.69 2.79 7.79
CA ILE A 115 -14.25 2.58 7.60
C ILE A 115 -13.60 3.92 7.23
N ALA A 116 -14.17 4.64 6.26
CA ALA A 116 -13.64 5.93 5.82
C ALA A 116 -13.62 6.97 6.94
N ASN A 117 -14.71 7.10 7.70
CA ASN A 117 -14.79 8.04 8.83
C ASN A 117 -13.79 7.69 9.95
N PHE A 118 -13.62 6.40 10.26
CA PHE A 118 -12.64 5.97 11.24
C PHE A 118 -11.21 6.26 10.77
N ALA A 119 -10.91 5.92 9.52
CA ALA A 119 -9.61 6.16 8.94
C ALA A 119 -9.28 7.66 8.86
N SER A 120 -10.23 8.50 8.46
CA SER A 120 -10.03 9.96 8.36
C SER A 120 -9.71 10.63 9.69
N LEU A 121 -10.12 10.04 10.81
CA LEU A 121 -9.80 10.52 12.15
C LEU A 121 -8.47 9.94 12.67
N VAL A 122 -8.29 8.63 12.56
CA VAL A 122 -7.16 7.91 13.20
C VAL A 122 -5.87 8.09 12.43
N VAL A 123 -5.93 8.06 11.09
CA VAL A 123 -4.71 8.12 10.26
C VAL A 123 -3.95 9.44 10.40
N PRO A 124 -4.59 10.63 10.36
CA PRO A 124 -3.86 11.88 10.59
C PRO A 124 -3.22 11.96 11.97
N PHE A 125 -3.94 11.48 13.01
CA PHE A 125 -3.39 11.44 14.37
C PHE A 125 -2.14 10.55 14.47
N MET A 126 -2.21 9.35 13.91
CA MET A 126 -1.06 8.44 13.79
C MET A 126 0.10 9.07 13.04
N ALA A 127 -0.17 9.72 11.90
CA ALA A 127 0.83 10.36 11.06
C ALA A 127 1.54 11.51 11.82
N ILE A 128 0.80 12.33 12.54
CA ILE A 128 1.37 13.42 13.35
C ILE A 128 2.31 12.87 14.42
N ILE A 129 1.89 11.85 15.19
CA ILE A 129 2.74 11.24 16.22
C ILE A 129 4.02 10.68 15.61
N TYR A 130 3.89 9.96 14.49
CA TYR A 130 5.05 9.37 13.81
C TYR A 130 6.03 10.42 13.28
N ILE A 131 5.51 11.46 12.63
CA ILE A 131 6.32 12.56 12.10
C ILE A 131 7.02 13.31 13.23
N LEU A 132 6.31 13.61 14.33
CA LEU A 132 6.91 14.28 15.49
C LEU A 132 8.03 13.42 16.10
N ALA A 133 7.82 12.13 16.28
CA ALA A 133 8.84 11.22 16.77
C ALA A 133 10.07 11.20 15.84
N ALA A 134 9.86 11.10 14.53
CA ALA A 134 10.93 11.12 13.54
C ALA A 134 11.71 12.46 13.58
N VAL A 135 11.02 13.57 13.65
CA VAL A 135 11.63 14.91 13.74
C VAL A 135 12.46 15.04 15.02
N ILE A 136 11.93 14.61 16.17
CA ILE A 136 12.66 14.62 17.45
C ILE A 136 13.94 13.79 17.35
N ILE A 137 13.86 12.58 16.80
CA ILE A 137 15.03 11.70 16.61
C ILE A 137 16.06 12.37 15.70
N MET A 138 15.64 13.01 14.61
CA MET A 138 16.52 13.73 13.70
C MET A 138 17.21 14.91 14.41
N PHE A 139 16.49 15.68 15.22
CA PHE A 139 17.08 16.81 15.99
C PHE A 139 18.09 16.32 17.03
N VAL A 140 17.77 15.26 17.77
CA VAL A 140 18.68 14.70 18.77
C VAL A 140 19.96 14.13 18.13
N ASN A 141 19.86 13.59 16.92
CA ASN A 141 20.97 12.98 16.20
C ASN A 141 21.46 13.82 15.02
N PHE A 142 21.27 15.12 15.06
CA PHE A 142 21.57 16.01 13.94
C PHE A 142 23.03 15.87 13.44
N HIS A 143 23.99 15.67 14.33
CA HIS A 143 25.40 15.50 13.97
C HIS A 143 25.70 14.22 13.15
N HIS A 144 24.79 13.24 13.13
CA HIS A 144 24.96 11.99 12.39
C HIS A 144 24.23 11.97 11.04
N ILE A 145 23.52 13.05 10.68
CA ILE A 145 22.72 13.08 9.45
C ILE A 145 23.60 12.90 8.21
N ASP A 146 24.73 13.61 8.14
CA ASP A 146 25.66 13.52 7.01
C ASP A 146 26.24 12.12 6.88
N ASP A 147 26.61 11.48 7.99
CA ASP A 147 27.12 10.11 8.03
C ASP A 147 26.07 9.10 7.54
N VAL A 148 24.80 9.31 7.91
CA VAL A 148 23.69 8.46 7.46
C VAL A 148 23.47 8.57 5.95
N PHE A 149 23.49 9.79 5.40
CA PHE A 149 23.38 9.97 3.95
C PHE A 149 24.57 9.36 3.21
N ALA A 150 25.78 9.60 3.68
CA ALA A 150 26.99 8.99 3.12
C ALA A 150 26.91 7.45 3.14
N LEU A 151 26.45 6.87 4.23
CA LEU A 151 26.25 5.42 4.38
C LEU A 151 25.20 4.89 3.39
N ILE A 152 24.08 5.59 3.20
CA ILE A 152 23.02 5.21 2.24
C ILE A 152 23.59 5.14 0.80
N PHE A 153 24.29 6.22 0.38
CA PHE A 153 24.86 6.27 -0.96
C PHE A 153 25.98 5.24 -1.16
N ARG A 154 26.87 5.12 -0.17
CA ARG A 154 27.93 4.13 -0.20
C ARG A 154 27.36 2.71 -0.31
N SER A 155 26.40 2.35 0.54
CA SER A 155 25.78 1.02 0.53
C SER A 155 24.98 0.73 -0.75
N ALA A 156 24.47 1.76 -1.43
CA ALA A 156 23.73 1.61 -2.66
C ALA A 156 24.61 1.35 -3.88
N PHE A 157 25.88 1.82 -3.85
CA PHE A 157 26.79 1.82 -5.03
C PHE A 157 28.18 1.26 -4.72
N ASP A 158 28.37 0.61 -3.58
CA ASP A 158 29.69 0.07 -3.18
C ASP A 158 30.17 -1.02 -4.17
N ARG A 159 31.40 -0.87 -4.62
CA ARG A 159 32.03 -1.81 -5.55
C ARG A 159 32.23 -3.21 -4.94
N GLU A 160 32.54 -3.29 -3.66
CA GLU A 160 32.70 -4.58 -2.99
C GLU A 160 31.36 -5.33 -2.84
N ALA A 161 30.26 -4.61 -2.63
CA ALA A 161 28.93 -5.16 -2.62
C ALA A 161 28.49 -5.67 -4.01
N MET A 162 29.00 -5.08 -5.10
CA MET A 162 28.70 -5.54 -6.47
C MET A 162 29.21 -6.95 -6.74
N PHE A 163 30.35 -7.34 -6.17
CA PHE A 163 30.94 -8.66 -6.37
C PHE A 163 30.41 -9.73 -5.42
N SER A 164 29.80 -9.34 -4.30
CA SER A 164 29.34 -10.27 -3.25
C SER A 164 27.86 -10.70 -3.36
N GLY A 165 27.15 -10.29 -4.40
CA GLY A 165 25.70 -10.54 -4.52
C GLY A 165 24.83 -9.70 -3.54
N MET A 166 25.42 -8.95 -2.63
CA MET A 166 24.72 -8.07 -1.71
C MET A 166 24.05 -6.91 -2.42
N LEU A 167 24.64 -6.38 -3.50
CA LEU A 167 24.04 -5.34 -4.32
C LEU A 167 22.72 -5.82 -4.94
N GLY A 168 22.70 -7.03 -5.51
CA GLY A 168 21.49 -7.63 -6.06
C GLY A 168 20.38 -7.75 -5.01
N SER A 169 20.73 -8.12 -3.79
CA SER A 169 19.82 -8.18 -2.67
C SER A 169 19.32 -6.78 -2.28
N ALA A 170 20.18 -5.79 -2.18
CA ALA A 170 19.81 -4.41 -1.85
C ALA A 170 18.87 -3.80 -2.90
N ILE A 171 19.15 -3.99 -4.20
CA ILE A 171 18.26 -3.56 -5.28
C ILE A 171 16.93 -4.27 -5.17
N MET A 172 16.94 -5.60 -5.05
CA MET A 172 15.70 -6.40 -4.96
C MET A 172 14.83 -5.96 -3.79
N TRP A 173 15.40 -5.78 -2.59
CA TRP A 173 14.65 -5.31 -1.44
C TRP A 173 14.20 -3.85 -1.57
N GLY A 174 15.03 -2.99 -2.16
CA GLY A 174 14.66 -1.60 -2.45
C GLY A 174 13.49 -1.50 -3.42
N VAL A 175 13.49 -2.29 -4.48
CA VAL A 175 12.39 -2.38 -5.45
C VAL A 175 11.13 -2.94 -4.81
N LYS A 176 11.21 -4.09 -4.11
CA LYS A 176 10.06 -4.69 -3.43
C LYS A 176 9.41 -3.73 -2.43
N ARG A 177 10.21 -3.06 -1.61
CA ARG A 177 9.71 -2.10 -0.62
C ARG A 177 9.19 -0.82 -1.25
N GLY A 178 9.80 -0.36 -2.33
CA GLY A 178 9.34 0.80 -3.10
C GLY A 178 7.98 0.56 -3.74
N ILE A 179 7.78 -0.57 -4.41
CA ILE A 179 6.49 -0.96 -5.00
C ILE A 179 5.42 -1.13 -3.91
N TYR A 180 5.77 -1.77 -2.80
CA TYR A 180 4.85 -1.96 -1.68
C TYR A 180 4.40 -0.61 -1.08
N SER A 181 5.33 0.33 -0.93
CA SER A 181 5.05 1.66 -0.36
C SER A 181 4.19 2.55 -1.26
N ASN A 182 4.36 2.45 -2.58
CA ASN A 182 3.62 3.25 -3.57
C ASN A 182 2.29 2.62 -3.98
N GLU A 183 2.09 1.33 -3.68
CA GLU A 183 0.95 0.54 -4.13
C GLU A 183 0.76 0.53 -5.65
N ALA A 184 1.75 1.02 -6.43
CA ALA A 184 1.70 1.06 -7.89
C ALA A 184 1.60 -0.34 -8.49
N GLY A 185 0.61 -0.57 -9.34
CA GLY A 185 0.32 -1.89 -9.93
C GLY A 185 -0.40 -2.88 -9.02
N GLN A 186 -0.65 -2.53 -7.75
CA GLN A 186 -1.36 -3.40 -6.81
C GLN A 186 -2.89 -3.27 -6.90
N GLY A 187 -3.38 -2.14 -7.43
CA GLY A 187 -4.80 -1.89 -7.62
C GLY A 187 -5.55 -1.35 -6.41
N THR A 188 -4.93 -1.25 -5.24
CA THR A 188 -5.53 -0.73 -4.01
C THR A 188 -5.79 0.77 -4.08
N GLY A 189 -4.81 1.55 -4.56
CA GLY A 189 -4.94 2.99 -4.78
C GLY A 189 -6.09 3.34 -5.75
N PRO A 190 -6.15 2.73 -6.95
CA PRO A 190 -7.25 2.93 -7.88
C PRO A 190 -8.64 2.57 -7.34
N GLN A 191 -8.77 1.55 -6.48
CA GLN A 191 -10.06 1.20 -5.88
C GLN A 191 -10.54 2.27 -4.90
N SER A 192 -9.65 2.75 -4.03
CA SER A 192 -9.97 3.83 -3.10
C SER A 192 -10.23 5.15 -3.83
N ALA A 193 -9.47 5.45 -4.88
CA ALA A 193 -9.72 6.61 -5.74
C ALA A 193 -11.09 6.54 -6.41
N ALA A 194 -11.47 5.39 -6.97
CA ALA A 194 -12.78 5.22 -7.62
C ALA A 194 -13.96 5.37 -6.63
N ALA A 195 -13.80 4.91 -5.39
CA ALA A 195 -14.83 5.02 -4.37
C ALA A 195 -15.04 6.46 -3.86
N ALA A 196 -14.13 7.38 -4.14
CA ALA A 196 -14.23 8.77 -3.71
C ALA A 196 -15.30 9.53 -4.50
N GLU A 197 -16.09 10.35 -3.79
CA GLU A 197 -17.06 11.27 -4.38
C GLU A 197 -16.34 12.58 -4.77
N VAL A 198 -15.80 12.63 -5.99
CA VAL A 198 -15.18 13.81 -6.61
C VAL A 198 -15.61 13.91 -8.07
#